data_24e11dc44025d5d0d66c9281c5af4806
#
_entry.id   24e11dc44025d5d0d66c9281c5af4806
#
_cell.length_a   1.000
_cell.length_b   1.000
_cell.length_c   1.000
_cell.angle_alpha   90.00
_cell.angle_beta   90.00
_cell.angle_gamma   90.00
#
_symmetry.space_group_name_H-M   'P 1'
#
loop_
_entity.id
_entity.type
_entity.pdbx_description
1 polymer ?
#
loop_
_entity_poly.entity_id
_entity_poly.type
_entity_poly.pdbx_seq_one_letter_code
_entity_poly.pdbx_strand_id
1 'polypeptide(L)'
;EVENGELRVESSLNFLIVPNPLKALQKLAETHRDKFKIPVIGITGSNGKTIVKEWLHQLLSPDRCIVRSPRSYNSQIGVPLSVWQLSEEAELGIFEAGISEMGEMGALKRMIKPTIGILTNIGGAHQENFFSLQEKCMEKLTLFKDCDVVIYNGDNELISNCVAKSMLTAREIAWSRTDIERPLYISRVTKKEDHTVISYRYLEMDNTFCIPFIDDASIENTLNCLAACLYLMTPADQITERMARLEPIAMRLEVKEGK
;
A
#
# COMPACT_ATOMS: atom_id res chain seq x y z
N GLU A 1 -15.87 34.06 -12.27
CA GLU A 1 -15.09 35.31 -12.07
C GLU A 1 -15.47 35.91 -10.73
N VAL A 2 -14.52 36.51 -10.02
CA VAL A 2 -14.78 37.18 -8.73
C VAL A 2 -14.71 38.67 -8.97
N GLU A 3 -15.82 39.35 -8.92
CA GLU A 3 -15.90 40.79 -8.90
C GLU A 3 -16.42 41.28 -7.55
N ASN A 4 -15.73 42.22 -6.92
CA ASN A 4 -16.10 42.84 -5.62
C ASN A 4 -16.33 41.87 -4.46
N GLY A 5 -15.64 40.71 -4.42
CA GLY A 5 -15.76 39.73 -3.33
C GLY A 5 -17.00 38.82 -3.40
N GLU A 6 -17.81 38.95 -4.45
CA GLU A 6 -18.94 38.04 -4.71
C GLU A 6 -18.64 37.10 -5.88
N LEU A 7 -18.91 35.80 -5.68
CA LEU A 7 -18.85 34.79 -6.74
C LEU A 7 -20.10 34.92 -7.62
N ARG A 8 -19.94 35.39 -8.88
CA ARG A 8 -21.00 35.24 -9.88
C ARG A 8 -20.97 33.83 -10.44
N VAL A 9 -22.05 33.12 -10.23
CA VAL A 9 -22.25 31.74 -10.66
C VAL A 9 -23.22 31.72 -11.82
N GLU A 10 -22.83 31.13 -12.96
CA GLU A 10 -23.78 30.80 -14.01
C GLU A 10 -24.83 29.81 -13.48
N SER A 11 -26.08 30.04 -13.77
CA SER A 11 -27.28 29.43 -13.14
C SER A 11 -27.44 27.92 -13.34
N SER A 12 -26.45 27.20 -13.90
CA SER A 12 -26.46 25.76 -14.18
C SER A 12 -25.50 24.94 -13.32
N LEU A 13 -24.68 25.54 -12.46
CA LEU A 13 -23.68 24.84 -11.67
C LEU A 13 -24.01 24.91 -10.19
N ASN A 14 -24.04 23.75 -9.53
CA ASN A 14 -24.18 23.66 -8.09
C ASN A 14 -22.82 23.87 -7.42
N PHE A 15 -22.67 24.91 -6.61
CA PHE A 15 -21.45 25.19 -5.85
C PHE A 15 -21.69 24.95 -4.37
N LEU A 16 -20.68 24.32 -3.73
CA LEU A 16 -20.58 24.24 -2.29
C LEU A 16 -19.46 25.18 -1.84
N ILE A 17 -19.82 26.30 -1.23
CA ILE A 17 -18.85 27.26 -0.67
C ILE A 17 -18.45 26.79 0.72
N VAL A 18 -17.15 26.60 0.94
CA VAL A 18 -16.61 26.10 2.20
C VAL A 18 -15.37 26.90 2.62
N PRO A 19 -15.09 27.08 3.92
CA PRO A 19 -13.92 27.81 4.41
C PRO A 19 -12.58 27.17 3.99
N ASN A 20 -12.56 25.85 3.81
CA ASN A 20 -11.36 25.10 3.41
C ASN A 20 -11.74 23.97 2.45
N PRO A 21 -11.52 24.15 1.14
CA PRO A 21 -11.87 23.14 0.12
C PRO A 21 -11.18 21.78 0.32
N LEU A 22 -9.91 21.77 0.75
CA LEU A 22 -9.19 20.52 0.99
C LEU A 22 -9.82 19.72 2.13
N LYS A 23 -10.11 20.36 3.27
CA LYS A 23 -10.77 19.69 4.40
C LYS A 23 -12.19 19.22 4.05
N ALA A 24 -12.89 19.98 3.23
CA ALA A 24 -14.21 19.59 2.75
C ALA A 24 -14.13 18.35 1.85
N LEU A 25 -13.20 18.31 0.88
CA LEU A 25 -12.96 17.15 0.03
C LEU A 25 -12.58 15.90 0.87
N GLN A 26 -11.69 16.07 1.83
CA GLN A 26 -11.30 14.97 2.74
C GLN A 26 -12.48 14.46 3.56
N LYS A 27 -13.33 15.36 4.06
CA LYS A 27 -14.54 14.97 4.83
C LYS A 27 -15.58 14.26 3.98
N LEU A 28 -15.77 14.69 2.74
CA LEU A 28 -16.64 14.01 1.78
C LEU A 28 -16.13 12.59 1.51
N ALA A 29 -14.81 12.42 1.25
CA ALA A 29 -14.22 11.11 1.01
C ALA A 29 -14.32 10.19 2.25
N GLU A 30 -14.10 10.73 3.45
CA GLU A 30 -14.27 10.00 4.71
C GLU A 30 -15.72 9.48 4.87
N THR A 31 -16.70 10.36 4.64
CA THR A 31 -18.12 10.01 4.71
C THR A 31 -18.52 9.01 3.62
N HIS A 32 -17.95 9.16 2.42
CA HIS A 32 -18.16 8.20 1.33
C HIS A 32 -17.60 6.83 1.69
N ARG A 33 -16.35 6.77 2.21
CA ARG A 33 -15.70 5.53 2.65
C ARG A 33 -16.51 4.76 3.70
N ASP A 34 -17.21 5.46 4.58
CA ASP A 34 -18.01 4.85 5.66
C ASP A 34 -19.18 4.00 5.16
N LYS A 35 -19.61 4.20 3.93
CA LYS A 35 -20.69 3.43 3.31
C LYS A 35 -20.27 1.99 2.95
N PHE A 36 -18.96 1.72 2.82
CA PHE A 36 -18.45 0.45 2.33
C PHE A 36 -17.79 -0.36 3.45
N LYS A 37 -18.29 -1.58 3.67
CA LYS A 37 -17.77 -2.53 4.69
C LYS A 37 -16.86 -3.60 4.09
N ILE A 38 -16.08 -3.21 3.08
CA ILE A 38 -15.14 -4.08 2.38
C ILE A 38 -13.75 -4.04 3.02
N PRO A 39 -12.92 -5.07 2.85
CA PRO A 39 -11.50 -5.01 3.16
C PRO A 39 -10.83 -3.88 2.39
N VAL A 40 -9.90 -3.20 3.04
CA VAL A 40 -9.09 -2.16 2.39
C VAL A 40 -7.63 -2.34 2.76
N ILE A 41 -6.79 -2.43 1.74
CA ILE A 41 -5.34 -2.43 1.88
C ILE A 41 -4.84 -1.00 1.83
N GLY A 42 -4.22 -0.53 2.90
CA GLY A 42 -3.48 0.73 2.96
C GLY A 42 -1.99 0.49 2.83
N ILE A 43 -1.36 1.08 1.83
CA ILE A 43 0.06 0.88 1.53
C ILE A 43 0.82 2.16 1.79
N THR A 44 1.82 2.12 2.67
CA THR A 44 2.77 3.21 2.87
C THR A 44 4.22 2.72 2.85
N GLY A 45 5.15 3.65 2.85
CA GLY A 45 6.59 3.39 2.79
C GLY A 45 7.30 4.49 2.00
N SER A 46 8.61 4.43 1.93
CA SER A 46 9.42 5.38 1.15
C SER A 46 9.33 5.07 -0.34
N ASN A 47 9.58 3.81 -0.72
CA ASN A 47 9.56 3.32 -2.11
C ASN A 47 8.63 2.10 -2.23
N GLY A 48 8.35 1.65 -3.45
CA GLY A 48 7.62 0.41 -3.72
C GLY A 48 6.09 0.49 -3.62
N LYS A 49 5.48 1.52 -3.03
CA LYS A 49 4.03 1.63 -2.84
C LYS A 49 3.23 1.35 -4.12
N THR A 50 3.54 2.05 -5.20
CA THR A 50 2.84 1.90 -6.49
C THR A 50 3.05 0.52 -7.09
N ILE A 51 4.25 -0.04 -6.98
CA ILE A 51 4.56 -1.39 -7.47
C ILE A 51 3.72 -2.42 -6.72
N VAL A 52 3.74 -2.39 -5.39
CA VAL A 52 2.96 -3.31 -4.54
C VAL A 52 1.46 -3.18 -4.83
N LYS A 53 0.94 -1.96 -4.97
CA LYS A 53 -0.47 -1.72 -5.33
C LYS A 53 -0.83 -2.33 -6.69
N GLU A 54 -0.05 -2.09 -7.73
CA GLU A 54 -0.34 -2.59 -9.07
C GLU A 54 -0.17 -4.10 -9.15
N TRP A 55 0.84 -4.68 -8.49
CA TRP A 55 1.01 -6.12 -8.44
C TRP A 55 -0.09 -6.82 -7.63
N LEU A 56 -0.52 -6.25 -6.51
CA LEU A 56 -1.70 -6.77 -5.81
C LEU A 56 -2.95 -6.73 -6.69
N HIS A 57 -3.12 -5.69 -7.51
CA HIS A 57 -4.19 -5.67 -8.47
C HIS A 57 -4.04 -6.78 -9.52
N GLN A 58 -2.86 -7.00 -10.11
CA GLN A 58 -2.64 -8.11 -11.05
C GLN A 58 -2.92 -9.48 -10.41
N LEU A 59 -2.53 -9.67 -9.15
CA LEU A 59 -2.69 -10.94 -8.43
C LEU A 59 -4.13 -11.24 -8.01
N LEU A 60 -4.92 -10.22 -7.66
CA LEU A 60 -6.22 -10.39 -7.00
C LEU A 60 -7.43 -10.05 -7.89
N SER A 61 -7.25 -9.25 -8.95
CA SER A 61 -8.35 -8.84 -9.85
C SER A 61 -9.01 -9.98 -10.63
N PRO A 62 -8.38 -11.14 -10.89
CA PRO A 62 -9.11 -12.26 -11.49
C PRO A 62 -10.28 -12.78 -10.64
N ASP A 63 -10.24 -12.57 -9.32
CA ASP A 63 -11.25 -13.12 -8.40
C ASP A 63 -12.09 -12.04 -7.71
N ARG A 64 -11.74 -10.74 -7.82
CA ARG A 64 -12.35 -9.66 -7.04
C ARG A 64 -12.49 -8.38 -7.83
N CYS A 65 -13.60 -7.69 -7.65
CA CYS A 65 -13.77 -6.31 -8.11
C CYS A 65 -12.96 -5.36 -7.20
N ILE A 66 -11.88 -4.79 -7.74
CA ILE A 66 -10.91 -3.98 -6.99
C ILE A 66 -10.97 -2.52 -7.39
N VAL A 67 -11.15 -1.64 -6.42
CA VAL A 67 -10.92 -0.20 -6.57
C VAL A 67 -9.56 0.15 -5.99
N ARG A 68 -8.71 0.83 -6.76
CA ARG A 68 -7.38 1.22 -6.32
C ARG A 68 -7.02 2.66 -6.67
N SER A 69 -6.04 3.21 -5.97
CA SER A 69 -5.48 4.53 -6.30
C SER A 69 -5.04 4.59 -7.76
N PRO A 70 -5.55 5.54 -8.57
CA PRO A 70 -5.04 5.73 -9.93
C PRO A 70 -3.59 6.24 -9.87
N ARG A 71 -2.71 5.70 -10.71
CA ARG A 71 -1.29 6.10 -10.76
C ARG A 71 -0.68 6.13 -9.34
N SER A 72 -0.03 7.25 -8.96
CA SER A 72 0.56 7.47 -7.62
C SER A 72 -0.27 8.48 -6.80
N TYR A 73 -1.61 8.40 -6.84
CA TYR A 73 -2.49 9.28 -6.07
C TYR A 73 -2.45 8.90 -4.58
N ASN A 74 -1.43 9.39 -3.87
CA ASN A 74 -1.13 9.04 -2.49
C ASN A 74 -1.06 10.24 -1.53
N SER A 75 -1.32 11.47 -2.03
CA SER A 75 -1.24 12.72 -1.27
C SER A 75 -2.56 13.09 -0.61
N GLN A 76 -2.57 14.21 0.14
CA GLN A 76 -3.75 14.78 0.79
C GLN A 76 -4.91 15.11 -0.17
N ILE A 77 -4.62 15.27 -1.48
CA ILE A 77 -5.62 15.46 -2.55
C ILE A 77 -5.87 14.17 -3.32
N GLY A 78 -4.82 13.41 -3.60
CA GLY A 78 -4.92 12.18 -4.40
C GLY A 78 -5.71 11.07 -3.72
N VAL A 79 -5.54 10.91 -2.41
CA VAL A 79 -6.25 9.89 -1.62
C VAL A 79 -7.77 10.10 -1.61
N PRO A 80 -8.32 11.28 -1.30
CA PRO A 80 -9.77 11.46 -1.35
C PRO A 80 -10.36 11.21 -2.75
N LEU A 81 -9.67 11.61 -3.82
CA LEU A 81 -10.10 11.32 -5.19
C LEU A 81 -10.08 9.82 -5.51
N SER A 82 -9.14 9.08 -4.93
CA SER A 82 -9.05 7.63 -5.06
C SER A 82 -10.18 6.91 -4.30
N VAL A 83 -10.40 7.31 -3.06
CA VAL A 83 -11.44 6.73 -2.20
C VAL A 83 -12.85 7.01 -2.76
N TRP A 84 -13.04 8.16 -3.42
CA TRP A 84 -14.31 8.52 -4.06
C TRP A 84 -14.72 7.56 -5.19
N GLN A 85 -13.79 6.76 -5.72
CA GLN A 85 -14.08 5.77 -6.76
C GLN A 85 -14.71 4.47 -6.23
N LEU A 86 -14.81 4.30 -4.90
CA LEU A 86 -15.50 3.16 -4.31
C LEU A 86 -16.97 3.16 -4.73
N SER A 87 -17.45 2.00 -5.16
CA SER A 87 -18.84 1.73 -5.54
C SER A 87 -19.37 0.48 -4.83
N GLU A 88 -20.64 0.21 -4.95
CA GLU A 88 -21.28 -0.98 -4.35
C GLU A 88 -20.75 -2.29 -4.93
N GLU A 89 -20.14 -2.26 -6.11
CA GLU A 89 -19.52 -3.41 -6.75
C GLU A 89 -18.14 -3.75 -6.19
N ALA A 90 -17.51 -2.81 -5.47
CA ALA A 90 -16.17 -3.00 -4.95
C ALA A 90 -16.14 -4.06 -3.84
N GLU A 91 -15.27 -5.06 -3.99
CA GLU A 91 -15.02 -6.12 -3.01
C GLU A 91 -13.72 -5.92 -2.24
N LEU A 92 -12.80 -5.12 -2.78
CA LEU A 92 -11.51 -4.79 -2.17
C LEU A 92 -11.07 -3.39 -2.58
N GLY A 93 -10.62 -2.59 -1.60
CA GLY A 93 -9.93 -1.33 -1.86
C GLY A 93 -8.41 -1.47 -1.72
N ILE A 94 -7.61 -0.82 -2.58
CA ILE A 94 -6.14 -0.78 -2.45
C ILE A 94 -5.68 0.68 -2.62
N PHE A 95 -5.27 1.32 -1.53
CA PHE A 95 -4.93 2.73 -1.54
C PHE A 95 -3.50 2.99 -1.04
N GLU A 96 -2.79 3.85 -1.76
CA GLU A 96 -1.49 4.34 -1.35
C GLU A 96 -1.63 5.53 -0.39
N ALA A 97 -0.78 5.60 0.63
CA ALA A 97 -0.65 6.74 1.54
C ALA A 97 0.80 7.25 1.53
N GLY A 98 1.00 8.45 1.01
CA GLY A 98 2.27 9.17 1.01
C GLY A 98 2.20 10.39 1.90
N ILE A 99 3.28 10.68 2.60
CA ILE A 99 3.43 11.87 3.43
C ILE A 99 4.73 12.58 3.10
N SER A 100 4.70 13.88 3.22
CA SER A 100 5.86 14.75 3.12
C SER A 100 6.25 15.34 4.47
N GLU A 101 5.31 15.48 5.40
CA GLU A 101 5.49 16.15 6.70
C GLU A 101 4.85 15.34 7.82
N MET A 102 5.23 15.68 9.06
CA MET A 102 4.62 15.14 10.28
C MET A 102 3.16 15.58 10.41
N GLY A 103 2.32 14.66 10.92
CA GLY A 103 0.88 14.89 11.16
C GLY A 103 -0.03 14.66 9.95
N GLU A 104 0.51 14.42 8.75
CA GLU A 104 -0.28 14.19 7.55
C GLU A 104 -0.97 12.82 7.52
N MET A 105 -0.33 11.79 8.09
CA MET A 105 -0.83 10.41 7.99
C MET A 105 -2.19 10.23 8.69
N GLY A 106 -2.45 10.97 9.75
CA GLY A 106 -3.73 10.92 10.44
C GLY A 106 -4.94 11.30 9.57
N ALA A 107 -4.78 12.24 8.63
CA ALA A 107 -5.83 12.59 7.69
C ALA A 107 -6.05 11.48 6.65
N LEU A 108 -4.94 10.91 6.12
CA LEU A 108 -5.00 9.79 5.17
C LEU A 108 -5.66 8.55 5.80
N LYS A 109 -5.31 8.23 7.05
CA LYS A 109 -5.93 7.15 7.83
C LYS A 109 -7.46 7.29 7.90
N ARG A 110 -7.97 8.49 8.23
CA ARG A 110 -9.41 8.72 8.32
C ARG A 110 -10.16 8.49 7.02
N MET A 111 -9.53 8.83 5.88
CA MET A 111 -10.12 8.65 4.55
C MET A 111 -10.04 7.21 4.06
N ILE A 112 -8.89 6.54 4.26
CA ILE A 112 -8.66 5.18 3.75
C ILE A 112 -9.35 4.14 4.64
N LYS A 113 -9.24 4.29 5.97
CA LYS A 113 -9.70 3.32 6.98
C LYS A 113 -9.27 1.90 6.60
N PRO A 114 -7.96 1.63 6.53
CA PRO A 114 -7.48 0.34 6.09
C PRO A 114 -7.74 -0.74 7.16
N THR A 115 -8.08 -1.94 6.70
CA THR A 115 -8.14 -3.15 7.52
C THR A 115 -6.85 -3.97 7.41
N ILE A 116 -6.13 -3.80 6.31
CA ILE A 116 -4.85 -4.45 6.03
C ILE A 116 -3.81 -3.34 5.78
N GLY A 117 -2.75 -3.33 6.57
CA GLY A 117 -1.63 -2.40 6.43
C GLY A 117 -0.43 -3.05 5.75
N ILE A 118 0.20 -2.35 4.79
CA ILE A 118 1.48 -2.79 4.21
C ILE A 118 2.49 -1.65 4.34
N LEU A 119 3.58 -1.91 5.06
CA LEU A 119 4.74 -1.03 5.12
C LEU A 119 5.83 -1.59 4.21
N THR A 120 6.06 -0.96 3.06
CA THR A 120 7.00 -1.48 2.05
C THR A 120 8.44 -1.36 2.54
N ASN A 121 8.91 -0.15 2.76
CA ASN A 121 10.24 0.12 3.31
C ASN A 121 10.33 1.52 3.93
N ILE A 122 11.41 1.78 4.64
CA ILE A 122 11.76 3.11 5.15
C ILE A 122 13.14 3.48 4.62
N GLY A 123 13.22 4.60 3.91
CA GLY A 123 14.44 5.13 3.31
C GLY A 123 14.45 6.65 3.25
N GLY A 124 15.48 7.23 2.62
CA GLY A 124 15.77 8.66 2.64
C GLY A 124 14.82 9.58 1.86
N ALA A 125 13.82 9.08 1.13
CA ALA A 125 12.89 9.95 0.41
C ALA A 125 12.15 10.92 1.36
N HIS A 126 12.17 12.24 1.08
CA HIS A 126 11.63 13.31 1.95
C HIS A 126 12.20 13.32 3.37
N GLN A 127 13.49 12.96 3.52
CA GLN A 127 14.14 12.90 4.85
C GLN A 127 14.32 14.29 5.45
N GLU A 128 14.42 15.33 4.63
CA GLU A 128 14.58 16.73 5.04
C GLU A 128 13.48 17.24 5.98
N ASN A 129 12.30 16.65 5.96
CA ASN A 129 11.14 17.05 6.75
C ASN A 129 10.94 16.18 8.01
N PHE A 130 11.88 15.29 8.32
CA PHE A 130 11.83 14.41 9.49
C PHE A 130 13.17 14.41 10.21
N PHE A 131 13.17 14.50 11.54
CA PHE A 131 14.39 14.49 12.35
C PHE A 131 15.14 13.15 12.27
N SER A 132 14.43 12.05 12.04
CA SER A 132 15.03 10.72 11.92
C SER A 132 14.17 9.77 11.08
N LEU A 133 14.79 8.68 10.59
CA LEU A 133 14.06 7.58 9.94
C LEU A 133 13.08 6.90 10.89
N GLN A 134 13.40 6.87 12.18
CA GLN A 134 12.51 6.32 13.21
C GLN A 134 11.23 7.14 13.34
N GLU A 135 11.35 8.48 13.42
CA GLU A 135 10.20 9.38 13.48
C GLU A 135 9.32 9.24 12.25
N LYS A 136 9.93 9.21 11.07
CA LYS A 136 9.23 8.99 9.80
C LYS A 136 8.52 7.64 9.75
N CYS A 137 9.13 6.58 10.28
CA CYS A 137 8.53 5.27 10.40
C CYS A 137 7.30 5.31 11.32
N MET A 138 7.43 5.93 12.50
CA MET A 138 6.33 6.08 13.46
C MET A 138 5.15 6.87 12.88
N GLU A 139 5.42 7.94 12.15
CA GLU A 139 4.36 8.70 11.45
C GLU A 139 3.63 7.81 10.43
N LYS A 140 4.36 7.04 9.63
CA LYS A 140 3.77 6.11 8.66
C LYS A 140 2.93 5.00 9.32
N LEU A 141 3.37 4.47 10.46
CA LEU A 141 2.63 3.47 11.23
C LEU A 141 1.30 3.99 11.79
N THR A 142 1.10 5.31 11.85
CA THR A 142 -0.20 5.90 12.20
C THR A 142 -1.33 5.46 11.27
N LEU A 143 -1.02 5.14 10.00
CA LEU A 143 -2.00 4.61 9.06
C LEU A 143 -2.66 3.32 9.56
N PHE A 144 -1.94 2.50 10.31
CA PHE A 144 -2.30 1.13 10.67
C PHE A 144 -2.93 0.96 12.04
N LYS A 145 -3.20 2.06 12.76
CA LYS A 145 -3.71 2.00 14.14
C LYS A 145 -4.99 1.19 14.34
N ASP A 146 -5.81 1.10 13.29
CA ASP A 146 -7.10 0.40 13.33
C ASP A 146 -7.12 -0.78 12.33
N CYS A 147 -5.98 -1.26 11.86
CA CYS A 147 -5.89 -2.44 10.99
C CYS A 147 -6.07 -3.74 11.79
N ASP A 148 -6.61 -4.75 11.11
CA ASP A 148 -6.67 -6.13 11.62
C ASP A 148 -5.30 -6.81 11.50
N VAL A 149 -4.54 -6.45 10.44
CA VAL A 149 -3.23 -7.01 10.14
C VAL A 149 -2.26 -5.96 9.60
N VAL A 150 -0.97 -6.09 9.93
CA VAL A 150 0.13 -5.29 9.37
C VAL A 150 1.19 -6.21 8.79
N ILE A 151 1.57 -5.92 7.54
CA ILE A 151 2.56 -6.66 6.75
C ILE A 151 3.82 -5.80 6.59
N TYR A 152 4.98 -6.39 6.84
CA TYR A 152 6.27 -5.70 6.71
C TYR A 152 7.46 -6.67 6.63
N ASN A 153 8.63 -6.13 6.28
CA ASN A 153 9.90 -6.85 6.31
C ASN A 153 10.40 -6.98 7.76
N GLY A 154 10.32 -8.18 8.32
CA GLY A 154 10.76 -8.49 9.68
C GLY A 154 12.28 -8.48 9.89
N ASP A 155 13.07 -8.60 8.82
CA ASP A 155 14.54 -8.51 8.88
C ASP A 155 15.04 -7.06 8.96
N ASN A 156 14.15 -6.07 8.73
CA ASN A 156 14.51 -4.67 8.87
C ASN A 156 14.39 -4.24 10.34
N GLU A 157 15.51 -4.11 11.04
CA GLU A 157 15.58 -3.76 12.46
C GLU A 157 14.85 -2.43 12.79
N LEU A 158 15.00 -1.41 11.93
CA LEU A 158 14.32 -0.13 12.14
C LEU A 158 12.81 -0.31 12.13
N ILE A 159 12.26 -1.01 11.13
CA ILE A 159 10.82 -1.26 11.00
C ILE A 159 10.32 -2.10 12.17
N SER A 160 10.98 -3.24 12.47
CA SER A 160 10.61 -4.12 13.57
C SER A 160 10.60 -3.40 14.92
N ASN A 161 11.62 -2.57 15.20
CA ASN A 161 11.69 -1.75 16.40
C ASN A 161 10.57 -0.69 16.47
N CYS A 162 10.22 -0.07 15.33
CA CYS A 162 9.13 0.90 15.27
C CYS A 162 7.77 0.23 15.47
N VAL A 163 7.54 -0.93 14.85
CA VAL A 163 6.29 -1.70 15.02
C VAL A 163 6.12 -2.10 16.49
N ALA A 164 7.14 -2.67 17.12
CA ALA A 164 7.11 -3.04 18.54
C ALA A 164 6.81 -1.85 19.47
N LYS A 165 7.31 -0.64 19.14
CA LYS A 165 7.09 0.59 19.92
C LYS A 165 5.75 1.27 19.60
N SER A 166 5.14 0.99 18.47
CA SER A 166 3.94 1.67 18.00
C SER A 166 2.66 1.28 18.75
N MET A 167 2.72 0.20 19.55
CA MET A 167 1.59 -0.35 20.30
C MET A 167 0.37 -0.66 19.40
N LEU A 168 0.61 -1.07 18.15
CA LEU A 168 -0.44 -1.53 17.26
C LEU A 168 -1.07 -2.81 17.83
N THR A 169 -2.40 -2.90 17.75
CA THR A 169 -3.15 -4.11 18.14
C THR A 169 -3.36 -5.08 16.98
N ALA A 170 -2.93 -4.67 15.79
CA ALA A 170 -3.01 -5.47 14.57
C ALA A 170 -2.17 -6.76 14.69
N ARG A 171 -2.67 -7.84 14.10
CA ARG A 171 -1.86 -9.06 13.91
C ARG A 171 -0.68 -8.72 12.97
N GLU A 172 0.51 -9.17 13.33
CA GLU A 172 1.69 -8.99 12.50
C GLU A 172 1.87 -10.18 11.53
N ILE A 173 2.04 -9.89 10.25
CA ILE A 173 2.58 -10.83 9.26
C ILE A 173 3.91 -10.25 8.78
N ALA A 174 4.92 -10.37 9.66
CA ALA A 174 6.29 -10.06 9.30
C ALA A 174 6.86 -11.21 8.46
N TRP A 175 7.30 -10.91 7.25
CA TRP A 175 8.08 -11.87 6.48
C TRP A 175 9.58 -11.74 6.81
N SER A 176 10.29 -12.86 6.81
CA SER A 176 11.71 -12.90 7.15
C SER A 176 12.45 -13.94 6.31
N ARG A 177 13.71 -13.65 5.99
CA ARG A 177 14.67 -14.56 5.34
C ARG A 177 15.65 -15.16 6.35
N THR A 178 15.65 -14.64 7.58
CA THR A 178 16.64 -14.99 8.62
C THR A 178 16.00 -15.62 9.85
N ASP A 179 14.77 -15.26 10.19
CA ASP A 179 14.05 -15.72 11.39
C ASP A 179 12.95 -16.72 11.00
N ILE A 180 13.19 -18.01 11.30
CA ILE A 180 12.28 -19.12 10.99
C ILE A 180 10.98 -19.08 11.81
N GLU A 181 10.96 -18.38 12.92
CA GLU A 181 9.79 -18.25 13.80
C GLU A 181 8.77 -17.20 13.29
N ARG A 182 9.14 -16.43 12.26
CA ARG A 182 8.22 -15.46 11.68
C ARG A 182 7.07 -16.14 10.94
N PRO A 183 5.87 -15.56 10.96
CA PRO A 183 4.67 -16.11 10.31
C PRO A 183 4.85 -16.48 8.84
N LEU A 184 5.66 -15.72 8.12
CA LEU A 184 6.04 -15.97 6.72
C LEU A 184 7.56 -16.05 6.62
N TYR A 185 8.08 -17.28 6.65
CA TYR A 185 9.50 -17.53 6.51
C TYR A 185 9.89 -17.81 5.06
N ILE A 186 10.86 -17.06 4.56
CA ILE A 186 11.40 -17.19 3.20
C ILE A 186 12.63 -18.06 3.28
N SER A 187 12.46 -19.36 3.03
CA SER A 187 13.53 -20.37 3.22
C SER A 187 14.61 -20.28 2.14
N ARG A 188 14.28 -19.82 0.93
CA ARG A 188 15.25 -19.71 -0.15
C ARG A 188 14.86 -18.65 -1.20
N VAL A 189 15.85 -17.89 -1.68
CA VAL A 189 15.74 -17.00 -2.84
C VAL A 189 16.87 -17.35 -3.80
N THR A 190 16.54 -17.78 -5.01
CA THR A 190 17.52 -18.18 -6.03
C THR A 190 17.30 -17.34 -7.29
N LYS A 191 18.20 -16.39 -7.53
CA LYS A 191 18.21 -15.58 -8.75
C LYS A 191 18.77 -16.41 -9.92
N LYS A 192 18.08 -16.38 -11.05
CA LYS A 192 18.47 -16.94 -12.34
C LYS A 192 18.82 -15.77 -13.28
N GLU A 193 19.02 -16.05 -14.56
CA GLU A 193 19.34 -15.01 -15.55
C GLU A 193 18.19 -14.02 -15.78
N ASP A 194 16.95 -14.51 -15.80
CA ASP A 194 15.75 -13.76 -16.19
C ASP A 194 14.60 -13.82 -15.16
N HIS A 195 14.75 -14.63 -14.10
CA HIS A 195 13.71 -14.80 -13.09
C HIS A 195 14.32 -15.15 -11.72
N THR A 196 13.50 -15.02 -10.67
CA THR A 196 13.87 -15.45 -9.31
C THR A 196 12.90 -16.51 -8.82
N VAL A 197 13.45 -17.61 -8.27
CA VAL A 197 12.69 -18.67 -7.59
C VAL A 197 12.72 -18.40 -6.10
N ILE A 198 11.54 -18.39 -5.46
CA ILE A 198 11.36 -18.09 -4.04
C ILE A 198 10.63 -19.26 -3.38
N SER A 199 11.25 -19.84 -2.35
CA SER A 199 10.63 -20.86 -1.49
C SER A 199 10.29 -20.24 -0.15
N TYR A 200 9.11 -20.57 0.38
CA TYR A 200 8.61 -20.02 1.64
C TYR A 200 7.83 -21.03 2.44
N ARG A 201 7.75 -20.79 3.76
CA ARG A 201 6.88 -21.49 4.70
C ARG A 201 5.85 -20.52 5.29
N TYR A 202 4.60 -20.95 5.27
CA TYR A 202 3.49 -20.24 5.90
C TYR A 202 2.51 -21.26 6.48
N LEU A 203 2.13 -21.11 7.75
CA LEU A 203 1.25 -22.06 8.46
C LEU A 203 1.70 -23.53 8.29
N GLU A 204 3.00 -23.79 8.53
CA GLU A 204 3.64 -25.12 8.43
C GLU A 204 3.64 -25.74 7.01
N MET A 205 3.21 -25.01 5.99
CA MET A 205 3.23 -25.47 4.61
C MET A 205 4.37 -24.82 3.83
N ASP A 206 5.20 -25.65 3.21
CA ASP A 206 6.27 -25.22 2.31
C ASP A 206 5.72 -25.08 0.88
N ASN A 207 6.02 -23.97 0.24
CA ASN A 207 5.62 -23.68 -1.14
C ASN A 207 6.75 -22.98 -1.88
N THR A 208 6.64 -22.96 -3.22
CA THR A 208 7.62 -22.31 -4.10
C THR A 208 6.90 -21.63 -5.25
N PHE A 209 7.37 -20.45 -5.64
CA PHE A 209 6.90 -19.74 -6.84
C PHE A 209 8.08 -19.06 -7.53
N CYS A 210 7.88 -18.55 -8.73
CA CYS A 210 8.84 -17.72 -9.45
C CYS A 210 8.25 -16.35 -9.81
N ILE A 211 9.13 -15.37 -10.01
CA ILE A 211 8.82 -14.02 -10.48
C ILE A 211 9.75 -13.64 -11.63
N PRO A 212 9.27 -12.88 -12.65
CA PRO A 212 10.08 -12.46 -13.79
C PRO A 212 10.96 -11.23 -13.48
N PHE A 213 11.54 -11.18 -12.28
CA PHE A 213 12.40 -10.09 -11.81
C PHE A 213 13.59 -10.66 -11.03
N ILE A 214 14.74 -9.98 -11.09
CA ILE A 214 15.98 -10.41 -10.44
C ILE A 214 16.53 -9.40 -9.42
N ASP A 215 15.99 -8.17 -9.39
CA ASP A 215 16.43 -7.13 -8.47
C ASP A 215 15.83 -7.29 -7.07
N ASP A 216 16.57 -6.86 -6.05
CA ASP A 216 16.16 -7.04 -4.65
C ASP A 216 14.91 -6.24 -4.28
N ALA A 217 14.70 -5.07 -4.88
CA ALA A 217 13.53 -4.24 -4.61
C ALA A 217 12.24 -4.93 -5.12
N SER A 218 12.30 -5.54 -6.31
CA SER A 218 11.19 -6.35 -6.84
C SER A 218 10.93 -7.58 -5.99
N ILE A 219 11.96 -8.26 -5.50
CA ILE A 219 11.82 -9.39 -4.59
C ILE A 219 11.11 -8.94 -3.30
N GLU A 220 11.55 -7.88 -2.64
CA GLU A 220 10.92 -7.37 -1.42
C GLU A 220 9.46 -6.95 -1.64
N ASN A 221 9.17 -6.24 -2.74
CA ASN A 221 7.80 -5.85 -3.08
C ASN A 221 6.91 -7.09 -3.29
N THR A 222 7.44 -8.12 -3.94
CA THR A 222 6.73 -9.40 -4.14
C THR A 222 6.43 -10.10 -2.82
N LEU A 223 7.35 -10.10 -1.85
CA LEU A 223 7.13 -10.70 -0.53
C LEU A 223 6.01 -9.99 0.24
N ASN A 224 5.88 -8.68 0.11
CA ASN A 224 4.73 -7.94 0.66
C ASN A 224 3.42 -8.35 -0.04
N CYS A 225 3.43 -8.52 -1.37
CA CYS A 225 2.27 -8.99 -2.12
C CYS A 225 1.89 -10.43 -1.73
N LEU A 226 2.88 -11.34 -1.60
CA LEU A 226 2.69 -12.70 -1.14
C LEU A 226 1.96 -12.76 0.20
N ALA A 227 2.47 -12.00 1.19
CA ALA A 227 1.88 -11.95 2.53
C ALA A 227 0.40 -11.49 2.50
N ALA A 228 0.08 -10.49 1.66
CA ALA A 228 -1.29 -10.03 1.49
C ALA A 228 -2.19 -11.06 0.81
N CYS A 229 -1.71 -11.75 -0.24
CA CYS A 229 -2.44 -12.82 -0.91
C CYS A 229 -2.73 -13.99 0.04
N LEU A 230 -1.74 -14.41 0.84
CA LEU A 230 -1.90 -15.46 1.84
C LEU A 230 -2.91 -15.07 2.93
N TYR A 231 -2.85 -13.84 3.43
CA TYR A 231 -3.82 -13.33 4.40
C TYR A 231 -5.25 -13.29 3.84
N LEU A 232 -5.40 -12.92 2.57
CA LEU A 232 -6.68 -12.90 1.84
C LEU A 232 -7.12 -14.30 1.39
N MET A 233 -6.40 -15.35 1.80
CA MET A 233 -6.68 -16.76 1.52
C MET A 233 -6.73 -17.11 0.02
N THR A 234 -5.91 -16.43 -0.79
CA THR A 234 -5.73 -16.80 -2.20
C THR A 234 -5.07 -18.19 -2.27
N PRO A 235 -5.59 -19.13 -3.06
CA PRO A 235 -5.02 -20.48 -3.19
C PRO A 235 -3.55 -20.46 -3.65
N ALA A 236 -2.74 -21.36 -3.10
CA ALA A 236 -1.29 -21.37 -3.35
C ALA A 236 -0.92 -21.65 -4.82
N ASP A 237 -1.70 -22.44 -5.52
CA ASP A 237 -1.56 -22.71 -6.95
C ASP A 237 -1.83 -21.45 -7.79
N GLN A 238 -2.86 -20.69 -7.46
CA GLN A 238 -3.17 -19.40 -8.10
C GLN A 238 -2.09 -18.36 -7.81
N ILE A 239 -1.59 -18.29 -6.57
CA ILE A 239 -0.46 -17.42 -6.23
C ILE A 239 0.74 -17.78 -7.13
N THR A 240 1.09 -19.07 -7.21
CA THR A 240 2.23 -19.54 -8.00
C THR A 240 2.09 -19.18 -9.49
N GLU A 241 0.91 -19.42 -10.07
CA GLU A 241 0.64 -19.10 -11.46
C GLU A 241 0.72 -17.59 -11.75
N ARG A 242 0.07 -16.78 -10.91
CA ARG A 242 -0.04 -15.33 -11.12
C ARG A 242 1.26 -14.58 -10.83
N MET A 243 2.04 -15.03 -9.85
CA MET A 243 3.37 -14.47 -9.55
C MET A 243 4.34 -14.61 -10.72
N ALA A 244 4.28 -15.74 -11.44
CA ALA A 244 5.12 -15.97 -12.62
C ALA A 244 4.76 -15.07 -13.82
N ARG A 245 3.58 -14.46 -13.80
CA ARG A 245 3.05 -13.59 -14.86
C ARG A 245 3.02 -12.11 -14.49
N LEU A 246 3.65 -11.72 -13.37
CA LEU A 246 3.72 -10.33 -12.98
C LEU A 246 4.41 -9.48 -14.06
N GLU A 247 3.80 -8.36 -14.41
CA GLU A 247 4.33 -7.43 -15.40
C GLU A 247 5.06 -6.25 -14.74
N PRO A 248 6.11 -5.72 -15.39
CA PRO A 248 6.75 -4.49 -14.96
C PRO A 248 5.74 -3.33 -14.94
N ILE A 249 5.91 -2.44 -13.98
CA ILE A 249 5.08 -1.23 -13.89
C ILE A 249 5.76 -0.11 -14.68
N ALA A 250 5.06 0.39 -15.70
CA ALA A 250 5.54 1.47 -16.58
C ALA A 250 6.11 2.65 -15.78
N MET A 251 7.22 3.23 -16.25
CA MET A 251 7.96 4.33 -15.61
C MET A 251 8.64 4.00 -14.25
N ARG A 252 8.57 2.75 -13.78
CA ARG A 252 9.15 2.32 -12.49
C ARG A 252 10.15 1.18 -12.62
N LEU A 253 9.98 0.32 -13.63
CA LEU A 253 10.84 -0.86 -13.88
C LEU A 253 11.23 -0.98 -15.37
N GLU A 254 10.99 0.04 -16.19
CA GLU A 254 11.39 0.04 -17.59
C GLU A 254 12.89 0.34 -17.71
N VAL A 255 13.63 -0.58 -18.30
CA VAL A 255 14.98 -0.30 -18.79
C VAL A 255 14.85 0.51 -20.09
N LYS A 256 15.20 1.80 -20.06
CA LYS A 256 15.31 2.59 -21.28
C LYS A 256 16.70 2.40 -21.83
N GLU A 257 16.80 1.84 -23.03
CA GLU A 257 18.05 1.91 -23.80
C GLU A 257 18.37 3.39 -24.05
N GLY A 258 19.49 3.85 -23.50
CA GLY A 258 20.01 5.20 -23.75
C GLY A 258 20.40 5.31 -25.24
N LYS A 259 20.01 6.43 -25.84
CA LYS A 259 20.50 6.81 -27.18
C LYS A 259 21.92 7.33 -27.07
#